data_d976e8599d6688b0655dac1afefeb270
#
_entry.id   d976e8599d6688b0655dac1afefeb270
#
_cell.length_a   1.000
_cell.length_b   1.000
_cell.length_c   1.000
_cell.angle_alpha   90.00
_cell.angle_beta   90.00
_cell.angle_gamma   90.00
#
_symmetry.space_group_name_H-M   'P 1'
#
loop_
_entity.id
_entity.type
_entity.pdbx_description
1 polymer ?
#
loop_
_entity_poly.entity_id
_entity_poly.type
_entity_poly.pdbx_seq_one_letter_code
_entity_poly.pdbx_strand_id
1 'polypeptide(L)'
;ALVTAIEPKAYTDGHPKVRLLFPNVQATEKEYFKKTGVFPIMHAVAVRKDFAEAHPSLPKAMFSLYSRAKQVAYKDLETVGVLKVTLPWVNQELDDTRALMGDNYWKYGVEANRKELELVMRYTHEQGLVKRRLRVEEIFHPSTLKLTET
;
A
#
# COMPACT_ATOMS: atom_id res chain seq x y z
N ALA A 1 -16.77 -5.01 -17.95
CA ALA A 1 -16.30 -4.37 -16.72
C ALA A 1 -14.93 -3.73 -16.97
N LEU A 2 -14.62 -2.65 -16.25
CA LEU A 2 -13.32 -1.97 -16.30
C LEU A 2 -12.77 -1.95 -14.86
N VAL A 3 -11.48 -2.29 -14.73
CA VAL A 3 -10.69 -2.09 -13.50
C VAL A 3 -9.60 -1.08 -13.85
N THR A 4 -9.57 0.03 -13.15
CA THR A 4 -8.65 1.15 -13.44
C THR A 4 -8.39 1.98 -12.19
N ALA A 5 -7.21 2.55 -12.09
CA ALA A 5 -6.86 3.52 -11.05
C ALA A 5 -7.34 4.95 -11.38
N ILE A 6 -7.72 5.20 -12.62
CA ILE A 6 -8.20 6.52 -13.08
C ILE A 6 -9.68 6.37 -13.42
N GLU A 7 -10.52 7.17 -12.79
CA GLU A 7 -11.95 7.16 -13.06
C GLU A 7 -12.24 7.55 -14.52
N PRO A 8 -12.99 6.72 -15.25
CA PRO A 8 -13.33 7.03 -16.64
C PRO A 8 -14.30 8.21 -16.70
N LYS A 9 -14.14 9.06 -17.71
CA LYS A 9 -14.96 10.26 -17.90
C LYS A 9 -16.47 9.98 -17.88
N ALA A 10 -16.89 8.84 -18.45
CA ALA A 10 -18.30 8.43 -18.41
C ALA A 10 -18.85 8.20 -16.99
N TYR A 11 -18.00 7.81 -16.03
CA TYR A 11 -18.40 7.71 -14.63
C TYR A 11 -18.46 9.07 -13.96
N THR A 12 -17.44 9.90 -14.13
CA THR A 12 -17.38 11.25 -13.54
C THR A 12 -18.46 12.18 -14.10
N ASP A 13 -18.88 11.99 -15.35
CA ASP A 13 -20.00 12.71 -15.96
C ASP A 13 -21.39 12.17 -15.56
N GLY A 14 -21.45 11.15 -14.72
CA GLY A 14 -22.72 10.59 -14.22
C GLY A 14 -23.52 9.82 -15.27
N HIS A 15 -22.85 9.17 -16.23
CA HIS A 15 -23.56 8.43 -17.28
C HIS A 15 -24.43 7.30 -16.69
N PRO A 16 -25.74 7.21 -16.97
CA PRO A 16 -26.69 6.35 -16.27
C PRO A 16 -26.42 4.84 -16.40
N LYS A 17 -25.66 4.42 -17.42
CA LYS A 17 -25.27 3.01 -17.63
C LYS A 17 -23.91 2.65 -17.03
N VAL A 18 -23.24 3.58 -16.35
CA VAL A 18 -21.92 3.36 -15.72
C VAL A 18 -22.08 3.49 -14.21
N ARG A 19 -21.65 2.46 -13.49
CA ARG A 19 -21.71 2.42 -12.03
C ARG A 19 -20.54 1.63 -11.45
N LEU A 20 -20.27 1.86 -10.18
CA LEU A 20 -19.33 1.03 -9.43
C LEU A 20 -19.83 -0.42 -9.34
N LEU A 21 -18.91 -1.36 -9.43
CA LEU A 21 -19.21 -2.79 -9.23
C LEU A 21 -19.64 -3.04 -7.78
N PHE A 22 -18.99 -2.39 -6.82
CA PHE A 22 -19.31 -2.41 -5.40
C PHE A 22 -19.84 -1.04 -4.98
N PRO A 23 -21.15 -0.90 -4.72
CA PRO A 23 -21.76 0.40 -4.39
C PRO A 23 -21.19 1.04 -3.11
N ASN A 24 -20.86 0.21 -2.12
CA ASN A 24 -20.22 0.63 -0.87
C ASN A 24 -18.79 0.08 -0.82
N VAL A 25 -17.88 0.81 -1.46
CA VAL A 25 -16.47 0.40 -1.57
C VAL A 25 -15.84 0.20 -0.20
N GLN A 26 -15.96 1.20 0.69
CA GLN A 26 -15.33 1.16 2.01
C GLN A 26 -15.79 -0.06 2.84
N ALA A 27 -17.08 -0.33 2.89
CA ALA A 27 -17.59 -1.50 3.63
C ALA A 27 -17.08 -2.81 3.02
N THR A 28 -17.08 -2.90 1.68
CA THR A 28 -16.61 -4.09 0.97
C THR A 28 -15.13 -4.35 1.24
N GLU A 29 -14.30 -3.31 1.23
CA GLU A 29 -12.86 -3.41 1.51
C GLU A 29 -12.58 -3.77 2.96
N LYS A 30 -13.30 -3.15 3.92
CA LYS A 30 -13.20 -3.50 5.35
C LYS A 30 -13.58 -4.97 5.61
N GLU A 31 -14.63 -5.49 4.98
CA GLU A 31 -15.01 -6.91 5.07
C GLU A 31 -13.99 -7.84 4.40
N TYR A 32 -13.43 -7.46 3.26
CA TYR A 32 -12.36 -8.20 2.64
C TYR A 32 -11.14 -8.30 3.56
N PHE A 33 -10.73 -7.17 4.15
CA PHE A 33 -9.62 -7.15 5.10
C PHE A 33 -9.90 -8.03 6.33
N LYS A 34 -11.08 -7.93 6.94
CA LYS A 34 -11.48 -8.80 8.07
C LYS A 34 -11.38 -10.28 7.72
N LYS A 35 -11.84 -10.66 6.52
CA LYS A 35 -11.85 -12.04 6.05
C LYS A 35 -10.44 -12.55 5.72
N THR A 36 -9.60 -11.73 5.14
CA THR A 36 -8.33 -12.17 4.55
C THR A 36 -7.09 -11.70 5.31
N GLY A 37 -7.19 -10.62 6.06
CA GLY A 37 -6.05 -9.91 6.64
C GLY A 37 -5.11 -9.31 5.59
N VAL A 38 -5.59 -9.12 4.35
CA VAL A 38 -4.81 -8.60 3.23
C VAL A 38 -5.27 -7.18 2.90
N PHE A 39 -4.31 -6.25 2.91
CA PHE A 39 -4.50 -4.92 2.35
C PHE A 39 -3.56 -4.78 1.15
N PRO A 40 -4.08 -4.57 -0.07
CA PRO A 40 -3.26 -4.57 -1.28
C PRO A 40 -2.17 -3.49 -1.25
N ILE A 41 -0.94 -3.88 -1.60
CA ILE A 41 0.16 -2.94 -1.74
C ILE A 41 -0.07 -2.10 -3.00
N MET A 42 -0.11 -0.77 -2.85
CA MET A 42 -0.36 0.14 -3.97
C MET A 42 0.92 0.63 -4.64
N HIS A 43 2.01 0.78 -3.88
CA HIS A 43 3.25 1.36 -4.38
C HIS A 43 4.48 0.64 -3.83
N ALA A 44 5.54 0.66 -4.63
CA ALA A 44 6.88 0.26 -4.21
C ALA A 44 7.87 1.34 -4.64
N VAL A 45 8.91 1.53 -3.84
CA VAL A 45 10.03 2.42 -4.19
C VAL A 45 11.03 1.62 -5.02
N ALA A 46 11.31 2.08 -6.23
CA ALA A 46 12.28 1.49 -7.12
C ALA A 46 13.53 2.36 -7.22
N VAL A 47 14.69 1.71 -7.24
CA VAL A 47 16.00 2.34 -7.47
C VAL A 47 16.63 1.66 -8.67
N ARG A 48 17.28 2.43 -9.55
CA ARG A 48 18.03 1.86 -10.67
C ARG A 48 19.10 0.90 -10.14
N LYS A 49 19.22 -0.26 -10.77
CA LYS A 49 20.11 -1.33 -10.32
C LYS A 49 21.57 -0.88 -10.29
N ASP A 50 22.04 -0.27 -11.36
CA ASP A 50 23.42 0.24 -11.47
C ASP A 50 23.74 1.27 -10.38
N PHE A 51 22.77 2.10 -10.04
CA PHE A 51 22.93 3.10 -8.98
C PHE A 51 22.96 2.46 -7.59
N ALA A 52 22.12 1.47 -7.34
CA ALA A 52 22.14 0.71 -6.09
C ALA A 52 23.45 -0.09 -5.93
N GLU A 53 24.00 -0.63 -7.01
CA GLU A 53 25.30 -1.34 -7.02
C GLU A 53 26.46 -0.38 -6.73
N ALA A 54 26.44 0.83 -7.30
CA ALA A 54 27.44 1.88 -7.03
C ALA A 54 27.33 2.44 -5.60
N HIS A 55 26.14 2.37 -4.98
CA HIS A 55 25.87 2.91 -3.65
C HIS A 55 25.16 1.87 -2.76
N PRO A 56 25.85 0.84 -2.25
CA PRO A 56 25.25 -0.30 -1.55
C PRO A 56 24.46 0.05 -0.28
N SER A 57 24.75 1.19 0.35
CA SER A 57 24.01 1.68 1.52
C SER A 57 22.67 2.35 1.17
N LEU A 58 22.47 2.74 -0.08
CA LEU A 58 21.32 3.53 -0.53
C LEU A 58 19.97 2.82 -0.27
N PRO A 59 19.75 1.54 -0.62
CA PRO A 59 18.47 0.89 -0.41
C PRO A 59 18.04 0.89 1.08
N LYS A 60 18.99 0.65 1.98
CA LYS A 60 18.74 0.70 3.43
C LYS A 60 18.47 2.14 3.91
N ALA A 61 19.22 3.11 3.42
CA ALA A 61 19.01 4.52 3.76
C ALA A 61 17.64 5.02 3.28
N MET A 62 17.21 4.63 2.08
CA MET A 62 15.87 4.94 1.55
C MET A 62 14.77 4.33 2.42
N PHE A 63 14.89 3.05 2.81
CA PHE A 63 13.92 2.45 3.73
C PHE A 63 13.79 3.24 5.03
N SER A 64 14.91 3.59 5.65
CA SER A 64 14.92 4.39 6.89
C SER A 64 14.30 5.78 6.69
N LEU A 65 14.61 6.44 5.58
CA LEU A 65 14.06 7.76 5.24
C LEU A 65 12.53 7.72 5.11
N TYR A 66 12.01 6.76 4.34
CA TYR A 66 10.56 6.61 4.15
C TYR A 66 9.84 6.21 5.44
N SER A 67 10.44 5.32 6.25
CA SER A 67 9.89 4.94 7.55
C SER A 67 9.78 6.15 8.48
N ARG A 68 10.81 6.99 8.55
CA ARG A 68 10.78 8.24 9.34
C ARG A 68 9.76 9.24 8.80
N ALA A 69 9.67 9.41 7.48
CA ALA A 69 8.67 10.28 6.86
C ALA A 69 7.24 9.83 7.19
N LYS A 70 6.99 8.52 7.16
CA LYS A 70 5.70 7.96 7.58
C LYS A 70 5.36 8.28 9.03
N GLN A 71 6.33 8.16 9.96
CA GLN A 71 6.10 8.51 11.37
C GLN A 71 5.71 9.98 11.54
N VAL A 72 6.33 10.88 10.77
CA VAL A 72 5.93 12.31 10.77
C VAL A 72 4.49 12.46 10.27
N ALA A 73 4.12 11.80 9.17
CA ALA A 73 2.76 11.84 8.63
C ALA A 73 1.72 11.28 9.63
N TYR A 74 2.04 10.19 10.33
CA TYR A 74 1.15 9.63 11.35
C TYR A 74 0.95 10.60 12.51
N LYS A 75 2.03 11.21 12.99
CA LYS A 75 1.95 12.24 14.05
C LYS A 75 1.13 13.45 13.62
N ASP A 76 1.26 13.86 12.37
CA ASP A 76 0.47 14.97 11.82
C ASP A 76 -1.05 14.63 11.78
N LEU A 77 -1.42 13.39 11.48
CA LEU A 77 -2.82 12.92 11.53
C LEU A 77 -3.38 12.87 12.96
N GLU A 78 -2.55 12.60 13.95
CA GLU A 78 -2.93 12.56 15.37
C GLU A 78 -3.11 13.95 15.99
N THR A 79 -2.57 15.00 15.35
CA THR A 79 -2.56 16.35 15.90
C THR A 79 -3.89 17.06 15.67
N VAL A 80 -4.76 17.04 16.67
CA VAL A 80 -6.12 17.63 16.60
C VAL A 80 -6.11 19.16 16.65
N GLY A 81 -5.15 19.77 17.35
CA GLY A 81 -5.14 21.22 17.56
C GLY A 81 -4.77 22.06 16.33
N VAL A 82 -4.03 21.48 15.40
CA VAL A 82 -3.68 22.10 14.11
C VAL A 82 -3.81 21.04 13.03
N LEU A 83 -4.98 20.95 12.43
CA LEU A 83 -5.26 19.94 11.39
C LEU A 83 -4.38 20.16 10.17
N LYS A 84 -3.67 19.11 9.74
CA LYS A 84 -2.92 19.06 8.48
C LYS A 84 -3.79 18.66 7.30
N VAL A 85 -4.94 18.07 7.59
CA VAL A 85 -5.94 17.65 6.60
C VAL A 85 -7.26 18.30 6.98
N THR A 86 -7.85 19.05 6.05
CA THR A 86 -9.13 19.77 6.28
C THR A 86 -10.35 18.91 6.00
N LEU A 87 -10.38 17.70 6.56
CA LEU A 87 -11.54 16.80 6.49
C LEU A 87 -12.20 16.72 7.87
N PRO A 88 -13.53 16.94 7.97
CA PRO A 88 -14.25 16.97 9.26
C PRO A 88 -14.12 15.69 10.09
N TRP A 89 -14.05 14.54 9.42
CA TRP A 89 -14.11 13.22 10.06
C TRP A 89 -12.76 12.49 10.05
N VAL A 90 -11.65 13.16 9.78
CA VAL A 90 -10.33 12.53 9.65
C VAL A 90 -9.93 11.76 10.92
N ASN A 91 -10.23 12.29 12.11
CA ASN A 91 -9.89 11.62 13.37
C ASN A 91 -10.70 10.34 13.55
N GLN A 92 -12.01 10.37 13.25
CA GLN A 92 -12.86 9.19 13.34
C GLN A 92 -12.40 8.10 12.35
N GLU A 93 -12.03 8.47 11.12
CA GLU A 93 -11.48 7.53 10.13
C GLU A 93 -10.14 6.96 10.57
N LEU A 94 -9.29 7.73 11.25
CA LEU A 94 -8.04 7.25 11.83
C LEU A 94 -8.30 6.22 12.93
N ASP A 95 -9.21 6.51 13.86
CA ASP A 95 -9.60 5.62 14.95
C ASP A 95 -10.21 4.31 14.42
N ASP A 96 -11.14 4.40 13.47
CA ASP A 96 -11.77 3.24 12.83
C ASP A 96 -10.74 2.38 12.06
N THR A 97 -9.79 3.02 11.40
CA THR A 97 -8.71 2.33 10.69
C THR A 97 -7.81 1.58 11.67
N ARG A 98 -7.42 2.22 12.77
CA ARG A 98 -6.60 1.60 13.83
C ARG A 98 -7.33 0.46 14.53
N ALA A 99 -8.60 0.63 14.83
CA ALA A 99 -9.42 -0.42 15.41
C ALA A 99 -9.51 -1.66 14.53
N LEU A 100 -9.51 -1.48 13.21
CA LEU A 100 -9.58 -2.58 12.25
C LEU A 100 -8.21 -3.21 11.94
N MET A 101 -7.16 -2.39 11.74
CA MET A 101 -5.89 -2.79 11.14
C MET A 101 -4.70 -2.70 12.09
N GLY A 102 -4.88 -2.11 13.28
CA GLY A 102 -3.82 -1.80 14.24
C GLY A 102 -3.13 -0.47 13.95
N ASP A 103 -2.23 -0.05 14.87
CA ASP A 103 -1.57 1.26 14.79
C ASP A 103 -0.69 1.44 13.56
N ASN A 104 -0.01 0.36 13.13
CA ASN A 104 0.79 0.35 11.91
C ASN A 104 -0.02 -0.21 10.72
N TYR A 105 -1.10 0.48 10.35
CA TYR A 105 -1.99 0.08 9.26
C TYR A 105 -1.36 0.19 7.86
N TRP A 106 -0.31 0.99 7.69
CA TRP A 106 0.43 1.16 6.43
C TRP A 106 1.87 0.65 6.58
N LYS A 107 2.02 -0.67 6.62
CA LYS A 107 3.29 -1.33 6.92
C LYS A 107 4.32 -1.14 5.82
N TYR A 108 5.57 -0.83 6.20
CA TYR A 108 6.73 -0.90 5.32
C TYR A 108 7.57 -2.14 5.63
N GLY A 109 8.30 -2.61 4.62
CA GLY A 109 9.21 -3.75 4.74
C GLY A 109 8.66 -5.03 4.12
N VAL A 110 9.59 -5.88 3.70
CA VAL A 110 9.28 -7.13 2.99
C VAL A 110 8.58 -8.12 3.91
N GLU A 111 9.13 -8.36 5.10
CA GLU A 111 8.55 -9.34 6.03
C GLU A 111 7.18 -8.92 6.55
N ALA A 112 7.00 -7.62 6.81
CA ALA A 112 5.70 -7.09 7.28
C ALA A 112 4.59 -7.20 6.24
N ASN A 113 4.95 -7.30 4.95
CA ASN A 113 4.04 -7.42 3.81
C ASN A 113 4.22 -8.75 3.06
N ARG A 114 4.82 -9.76 3.68
CA ARG A 114 5.15 -11.04 3.03
C ARG A 114 3.94 -11.68 2.36
N LYS A 115 2.82 -11.73 3.06
CA LYS A 115 1.58 -12.32 2.57
C LYS A 115 1.07 -11.64 1.30
N GLU A 116 1.00 -10.33 1.29
CA GLU A 116 0.58 -9.52 0.16
C GLU A 116 1.53 -9.66 -1.02
N LEU A 117 2.84 -9.65 -0.77
CA LEU A 117 3.86 -9.84 -1.80
C LEU A 117 3.77 -11.23 -2.45
N GLU A 118 3.61 -12.28 -1.67
CA GLU A 118 3.44 -13.64 -2.20
C GLU A 118 2.15 -13.79 -3.02
N LEU A 119 1.07 -13.12 -2.61
CA LEU A 119 -0.17 -13.08 -3.39
C LEU A 119 0.04 -12.38 -4.73
N VAL A 120 0.73 -11.23 -4.76
CA VAL A 120 1.05 -10.54 -6.01
C VAL A 120 1.89 -11.42 -6.92
N MET A 121 2.93 -12.10 -6.40
CA MET A 121 3.75 -13.03 -7.19
C MET A 121 2.93 -14.18 -7.77
N ARG A 122 1.98 -14.69 -7.00
CA ARG A 122 1.07 -15.72 -7.46
C ARG A 122 0.14 -15.20 -8.55
N TYR A 123 -0.55 -14.11 -8.31
CA TYR A 123 -1.54 -13.56 -9.24
C TYR A 123 -0.93 -13.11 -10.56
N THR A 124 0.24 -12.48 -10.54
CA THR A 124 0.92 -12.06 -11.78
C THR A 124 1.29 -13.25 -12.67
N HIS A 125 1.62 -14.40 -12.07
CA HIS A 125 1.88 -15.63 -12.82
C HIS A 125 0.59 -16.29 -13.30
N GLU A 126 -0.41 -16.46 -12.43
CA GLU A 126 -1.71 -17.06 -12.78
C GLU A 126 -2.44 -16.29 -13.89
N GLN A 127 -2.26 -14.97 -13.92
CA GLN A 127 -2.84 -14.09 -14.96
C GLN A 127 -1.98 -13.97 -16.22
N GLY A 128 -0.86 -14.67 -16.29
CA GLY A 128 0.01 -14.67 -17.47
C GLY A 128 0.82 -13.39 -17.68
N LEU A 129 0.93 -12.52 -16.67
CA LEU A 129 1.72 -11.29 -16.76
C LEU A 129 3.23 -11.57 -16.70
N VAL A 130 3.61 -12.68 -16.08
CA VAL A 130 5.00 -13.18 -16.05
C VAL A 130 5.07 -14.64 -16.44
N LYS A 131 6.16 -15.06 -17.12
CA LYS A 131 6.33 -16.42 -17.63
C LYS A 131 6.51 -17.48 -16.52
N ARG A 132 7.03 -17.09 -15.37
CA ARG A 132 7.17 -17.95 -14.19
C ARG A 132 6.82 -17.19 -12.92
N ARG A 133 6.44 -17.91 -11.89
CA ARG A 133 6.25 -17.32 -10.56
C ARG A 133 7.61 -16.86 -10.02
N LEU A 134 7.69 -15.57 -9.70
CA LEU A 134 8.85 -14.97 -9.06
C LEU A 134 8.79 -15.20 -7.54
N ARG A 135 9.95 -15.27 -6.91
CA ARG A 135 10.05 -15.20 -5.45
C ARG A 135 10.19 -13.75 -5.03
N VAL A 136 9.72 -13.43 -3.86
CA VAL A 136 9.79 -12.05 -3.31
C VAL A 136 11.25 -11.56 -3.25
N GLU A 137 12.18 -12.44 -2.88
CA GLU A 137 13.62 -12.15 -2.78
C GLU A 137 14.28 -11.77 -4.11
N GLU A 138 13.66 -12.14 -5.24
CA GLU A 138 14.20 -11.79 -6.58
C GLU A 138 13.88 -10.34 -6.97
N ILE A 139 12.94 -9.70 -6.28
CA ILE A 139 12.45 -8.35 -6.60
C ILE A 139 13.08 -7.30 -5.70
N PHE A 140 13.32 -7.64 -4.44
CA PHE A 140 13.83 -6.70 -3.46
C PHE A 140 15.34 -6.81 -3.29
N HIS A 141 15.98 -5.66 -3.05
CA HIS A 141 17.43 -5.64 -2.76
C HIS A 141 17.73 -6.44 -1.49
N PRO A 142 18.77 -7.31 -1.47
CA PRO A 142 19.06 -8.20 -0.34
C PRO A 142 19.18 -7.49 1.02
N SER A 143 19.76 -6.29 1.03
CA SER A 143 19.92 -5.50 2.27
C SER A 143 18.60 -5.01 2.88
N THR A 144 17.48 -5.09 2.15
CA THR A 144 16.16 -4.62 2.60
C THR A 144 15.22 -5.75 3.05
N LEU A 145 15.55 -6.99 2.76
CA LEU A 145 14.66 -8.13 2.98
C LEU A 145 14.21 -8.28 4.45
N LYS A 146 15.12 -8.04 5.39
CA LYS A 146 14.89 -8.21 6.83
C LYS A 146 14.72 -6.89 7.59
N LEU A 147 14.58 -5.78 6.88
CA LEU A 147 14.39 -4.49 7.56
C LEU A 147 12.98 -4.43 8.16
N THR A 148 12.92 -3.92 9.37
CA THR A 148 11.69 -3.62 10.10
C THR A 148 11.65 -2.14 10.44
N GLU A 149 10.46 -1.59 10.52
CA GLU A 149 10.25 -0.24 11.02
C GLU A 149 10.54 -0.20 12.52
N THR A 150 11.23 0.82 12.95
CA THR A 150 11.52 1.13 14.36
C THR A 150 10.67 2.29 14.81
#